data_38812e2faca12e0d585078d4675ba626
#
_entry.id   38812e2faca12e0d585078d4675ba626
#
_cell.length_a   1.000
_cell.length_b   1.000
_cell.length_c   1.000
_cell.angle_alpha   90.00
_cell.angle_beta   90.00
_cell.angle_gamma   90.00
#
_symmetry.space_group_name_H-M   'P 1'
#
loop_
_entity.id
_entity.type
_entity.pdbx_description
1 polymer ?
#
loop_
_entity_poly.entity_id
_entity_poly.type
_entity_poly.pdbx_seq_one_letter_code
_entity_poly.pdbx_strand_id
1 'polypeptide(L)'
;MTAAALRNTPLAITPELPSDRAAVEALVLAAFGPGRYAKTAERIREQARMTLGLVARDGDRIVGSVHLWAITVGEVPAVFLGPITVATDHRKGGLGGDLVAACVEAATQETVGGVLLVGDPPYFERFGFQPAPDARLPGPVDRRRVMWLPVMAPVPTGPVKAVA
;
A
#
# COMPACT_ATOMS: atom_id res chain seq x y z
N MET A 1 -10.40 15.91 -30.74
CA MET A 1 -9.67 14.98 -29.85
C MET A 1 -10.34 13.62 -29.87
N THR A 2 -9.58 12.57 -30.13
CA THR A 2 -10.09 11.21 -30.11
C THR A 2 -10.17 10.72 -28.65
N ALA A 3 -11.11 9.79 -28.37
CA ALA A 3 -11.25 9.19 -27.03
C ALA A 3 -9.94 8.55 -26.51
N ALA A 4 -9.04 8.14 -27.42
CA ALA A 4 -7.73 7.58 -27.07
C ALA A 4 -6.77 8.62 -26.46
N ALA A 5 -6.85 9.88 -26.87
CA ALA A 5 -6.01 10.94 -26.31
C ALA A 5 -6.42 11.31 -24.87
N LEU A 6 -7.70 11.16 -24.54
CA LEU A 6 -8.21 11.40 -23.19
C LEU A 6 -7.81 10.30 -22.19
N ARG A 7 -7.52 9.07 -22.69
CA ARG A 7 -7.15 7.92 -21.85
C ARG A 7 -5.69 7.97 -21.38
N ASN A 8 -4.87 8.81 -21.98
CA ASN A 8 -3.45 8.95 -21.63
C ASN A 8 -3.18 10.05 -20.60
N THR A 9 -4.22 10.76 -20.14
CA THR A 9 -4.07 11.76 -19.09
C THR A 9 -3.93 11.05 -17.74
N PRO A 10 -2.83 11.26 -16.99
CA PRO A 10 -2.68 10.67 -15.66
C PRO A 10 -3.84 11.09 -14.76
N LEU A 11 -4.40 10.12 -14.03
CA LEU A 11 -5.43 10.39 -13.03
C LEU A 11 -4.80 11.09 -11.82
N ALA A 12 -5.52 12.05 -11.25
CA ALA A 12 -5.07 12.71 -10.04
C ALA A 12 -5.14 11.76 -8.85
N ILE A 13 -4.04 11.69 -8.10
CA ILE A 13 -3.97 10.94 -6.84
C ILE A 13 -4.03 11.96 -5.71
N THR A 14 -5.05 11.83 -4.87
CA THR A 14 -5.34 12.79 -3.80
C THR A 14 -5.61 12.07 -2.48
N PRO A 15 -5.48 12.74 -1.34
CA PRO A 15 -5.84 12.14 -0.06
C PRO A 15 -7.27 11.62 -0.04
N GLU A 16 -7.46 10.46 0.57
CA GLU A 16 -8.77 9.89 0.81
C GLU A 16 -9.55 10.75 1.79
N LEU A 17 -10.79 11.05 1.45
CA LEU A 17 -11.71 11.80 2.31
C LEU A 17 -12.60 10.82 3.09
N PRO A 18 -13.16 11.23 4.25
CA PRO A 18 -14.11 10.39 4.98
C PRO A 18 -15.30 9.93 4.11
N SER A 19 -15.74 10.78 3.18
CA SER A 19 -16.81 10.44 2.23
C SER A 19 -16.43 9.38 1.19
N ASP A 20 -15.14 9.09 1.02
CA ASP A 20 -14.64 8.10 0.07
C ASP A 20 -14.65 6.68 0.63
N ARG A 21 -14.80 6.53 1.93
CA ARG A 21 -14.60 5.26 2.63
C ARG A 21 -15.42 4.11 2.06
N ALA A 22 -16.71 4.33 1.84
CA ALA A 22 -17.60 3.29 1.31
C ALA A 22 -17.15 2.82 -0.09
N ALA A 23 -16.77 3.76 -0.96
CA ALA A 23 -16.30 3.43 -2.31
C ALA A 23 -14.96 2.70 -2.28
N VAL A 24 -14.05 3.08 -1.40
CA VAL A 24 -12.75 2.40 -1.22
C VAL A 24 -12.97 0.98 -0.71
N GLU A 25 -13.81 0.79 0.30
CA GLU A 25 -14.12 -0.53 0.83
C GLU A 25 -14.75 -1.44 -0.23
N ALA A 26 -15.65 -0.92 -1.06
CA ALA A 26 -16.26 -1.66 -2.15
C ALA A 26 -15.20 -2.07 -3.21
N LEU A 27 -14.27 -1.18 -3.52
CA LEU A 27 -13.19 -1.44 -4.47
C LEU A 27 -12.26 -2.55 -3.96
N VAL A 28 -11.86 -2.48 -2.69
CA VAL A 28 -11.02 -3.49 -2.04
C VAL A 28 -11.72 -4.85 -1.98
N LEU A 29 -13.00 -4.86 -1.60
CA LEU A 29 -13.78 -6.10 -1.54
C LEU A 29 -13.91 -6.75 -2.92
N ALA A 30 -14.15 -5.97 -3.97
CA ALA A 30 -14.24 -6.48 -5.33
C ALA A 30 -12.92 -7.10 -5.82
N ALA A 31 -11.78 -6.53 -5.39
CA ALA A 31 -10.45 -7.02 -5.79
C ALA A 31 -9.99 -8.26 -5.03
N PHE A 32 -10.23 -8.31 -3.73
CA PHE A 32 -9.66 -9.35 -2.84
C PHE A 32 -10.71 -10.30 -2.26
N GLY A 33 -11.98 -9.95 -2.26
CA GLY A 33 -13.03 -10.73 -1.65
C GLY A 33 -12.93 -10.82 -0.13
N PRO A 34 -13.85 -11.56 0.53
CA PRO A 34 -13.86 -11.69 1.98
C PRO A 34 -12.70 -12.53 2.54
N GLY A 35 -12.04 -13.33 1.72
CA GLY A 35 -10.88 -14.15 2.15
C GLY A 35 -9.71 -13.32 2.65
N ARG A 36 -9.63 -12.03 2.33
CA ARG A 36 -8.58 -11.14 2.81
C ARG A 36 -8.53 -11.03 4.34
N TYR A 37 -9.65 -11.18 5.00
CA TYR A 37 -9.74 -11.07 6.47
C TYR A 37 -9.00 -12.20 7.20
N ALA A 38 -8.71 -13.31 6.52
CA ALA A 38 -7.93 -14.41 7.08
C ALA A 38 -6.41 -14.19 6.94
N LYS A 39 -5.97 -13.20 6.16
CA LYS A 39 -4.55 -12.95 5.91
C LYS A 39 -3.90 -12.17 7.04
N THR A 40 -2.65 -12.51 7.33
CA THR A 40 -1.85 -11.85 8.37
C THR A 40 -1.74 -10.34 8.16
N ALA A 41 -1.54 -9.90 6.92
CA ALA A 41 -1.46 -8.48 6.59
C ALA A 41 -2.72 -7.70 7.00
N GLU A 42 -3.89 -8.27 6.77
CA GLU A 42 -5.15 -7.63 7.13
C GLU A 42 -5.31 -7.53 8.66
N ARG A 43 -4.86 -8.53 9.39
CA ARG A 43 -4.89 -8.49 10.87
C ARG A 43 -4.06 -7.36 11.43
N ILE A 44 -2.91 -7.07 10.81
CA ILE A 44 -2.10 -5.91 11.19
C ILE A 44 -2.90 -4.63 10.97
N ARG A 45 -3.53 -4.48 9.82
CA ARG A 45 -4.29 -3.27 9.45
C ARG A 45 -5.47 -3.01 10.36
N GLU A 46 -6.14 -4.06 10.83
CA GLU A 46 -7.27 -3.94 11.77
C GLU A 46 -6.88 -3.30 13.10
N GLN A 47 -5.62 -3.46 13.51
CA GLN A 47 -5.12 -2.97 14.80
C GLN A 47 -4.30 -1.69 14.67
N ALA A 48 -3.84 -1.36 13.48
CA ALA A 48 -2.98 -0.22 13.23
C ALA A 48 -3.78 1.04 12.92
N ARG A 49 -3.18 2.18 13.27
CA ARG A 49 -3.70 3.49 12.85
C ARG A 49 -3.32 3.72 11.39
N MET A 50 -4.28 4.08 10.56
CA MET A 50 -4.01 4.50 9.19
C MET A 50 -3.34 5.89 9.21
N THR A 51 -2.14 6.00 8.65
CA THR A 51 -1.40 7.26 8.60
C THR A 51 -1.64 8.03 7.32
N LEU A 52 -1.95 7.32 6.24
CA LEU A 52 -2.24 7.91 4.94
C LEU A 52 -3.19 7.02 4.15
N GLY A 53 -4.16 7.63 3.51
CA GLY A 53 -4.96 7.00 2.47
C GLY A 53 -4.91 7.87 1.22
N LEU A 54 -4.66 7.27 0.08
CA LEU A 54 -4.65 7.94 -1.22
C LEU A 54 -5.66 7.27 -2.15
N VAL A 55 -6.33 8.08 -2.96
CA VAL A 55 -7.29 7.61 -3.95
C VAL A 55 -6.99 8.21 -5.32
N ALA A 56 -7.30 7.45 -6.36
CA ALA A 56 -7.30 7.93 -7.73
C ALA A 56 -8.75 8.03 -8.21
N ARG A 57 -9.10 9.16 -8.82
CA ARG A 57 -10.45 9.44 -9.31
C ARG A 57 -10.46 9.54 -10.82
N ASP A 58 -11.46 8.93 -11.42
CA ASP A 58 -11.83 9.16 -12.82
C ASP A 58 -13.22 9.80 -12.79
N GLY A 59 -13.26 11.14 -12.97
CA GLY A 59 -14.47 11.90 -12.69
C GLY A 59 -14.84 11.76 -11.20
N ASP A 60 -16.07 11.32 -10.93
CA ASP A 60 -16.56 11.11 -9.57
C ASP A 60 -16.31 9.68 -9.05
N ARG A 61 -15.78 8.81 -9.90
CA ARG A 61 -15.55 7.40 -9.58
C ARG A 61 -14.16 7.20 -8.99
N ILE A 62 -14.07 6.52 -7.84
CA ILE A 62 -12.80 6.07 -7.29
C ILE A 62 -12.40 4.79 -8.00
N VAL A 63 -11.23 4.82 -8.65
CA VAL A 63 -10.71 3.72 -9.46
C VAL A 63 -9.40 3.14 -8.94
N GLY A 64 -8.86 3.71 -7.89
CA GLY A 64 -7.67 3.20 -7.22
C GLY A 64 -7.58 3.68 -5.79
N SER A 65 -6.91 2.89 -4.94
CA SER A 65 -6.65 3.26 -3.54
C SER A 65 -5.41 2.57 -3.02
N VAL A 66 -4.77 3.20 -2.04
CA VAL A 66 -3.65 2.63 -1.29
C VAL A 66 -3.61 3.23 0.11
N HIS A 67 -3.22 2.43 1.09
CA HIS A 67 -3.12 2.87 2.50
C HIS A 67 -1.72 2.65 3.06
N LEU A 68 -1.36 3.49 4.03
CA LEU A 68 -0.21 3.31 4.92
C LEU A 68 -0.70 3.20 6.35
N TRP A 69 -0.11 2.28 7.11
CA TRP A 69 -0.51 1.96 8.49
C TRP A 69 0.69 2.03 9.42
N ALA A 70 0.51 2.59 10.60
CA ALA A 70 1.57 2.71 11.59
C ALA A 70 1.94 1.35 12.18
N ILE A 71 3.23 1.01 12.09
CA ILE A 71 3.79 -0.23 12.64
C ILE A 71 5.14 0.04 13.29
N THR A 72 5.65 -0.97 13.99
CA THR A 72 7.07 -1.09 14.32
C THR A 72 7.59 -2.42 13.80
N VAL A 73 8.87 -2.43 13.41
CA VAL A 73 9.59 -3.66 13.08
C VAL A 73 10.77 -3.73 14.07
N GLY A 74 10.68 -4.67 15.02
CA GLY A 74 11.54 -4.59 16.19
C GLY A 74 11.29 -3.26 16.91
N GLU A 75 12.33 -2.44 17.05
CA GLU A 75 12.23 -1.10 17.64
C GLU A 75 12.13 0.02 16.59
N VAL A 76 12.11 -0.32 15.31
CA VAL A 76 12.12 0.66 14.21
C VAL A 76 10.69 1.10 13.89
N PRO A 77 10.35 2.38 14.07
CA PRO A 77 9.08 2.92 13.60
C PRO A 77 9.01 2.86 12.08
N ALA A 78 7.89 2.40 11.55
CA ALA A 78 7.71 2.20 10.12
C ALA A 78 6.25 2.38 9.71
N VAL A 79 6.00 2.31 8.42
CA VAL A 79 4.64 2.24 7.87
C VAL A 79 4.49 0.97 7.04
N PHE A 80 3.30 0.39 7.11
CA PHE A 80 2.93 -0.80 6.35
C PHE A 80 2.06 -0.39 5.16
N LEU A 81 2.48 -0.73 3.96
CA LEU A 81 1.81 -0.33 2.72
C LEU A 81 0.83 -1.41 2.28
N GLY A 82 -0.40 -1.03 2.05
CA GLY A 82 -1.44 -1.87 1.48
C GLY A 82 -2.81 -1.70 2.12
N PRO A 83 -3.86 -2.25 1.54
CA PRO A 83 -3.87 -2.87 0.22
C PRO A 83 -3.73 -1.83 -0.90
N ILE A 84 -3.16 -2.24 -2.03
CA ILE A 84 -3.16 -1.45 -3.27
C ILE A 84 -4.26 -2.03 -4.13
N THR A 85 -5.18 -1.20 -4.55
CA THR A 85 -6.33 -1.66 -5.32
C THR A 85 -6.56 -0.76 -6.53
N VAL A 86 -6.77 -1.38 -7.68
CA VAL A 86 -7.09 -0.69 -8.93
C VAL A 86 -8.30 -1.36 -9.55
N ALA A 87 -9.28 -0.57 -9.97
CA ALA A 87 -10.46 -1.07 -10.67
C ALA A 87 -10.04 -1.86 -11.91
N THR A 88 -10.78 -2.93 -12.21
CA THR A 88 -10.44 -3.88 -13.29
C THR A 88 -10.24 -3.18 -14.64
N ASP A 89 -11.07 -2.19 -14.95
CA ASP A 89 -11.03 -1.44 -16.21
C ASP A 89 -9.90 -0.39 -16.25
N HIS A 90 -9.14 -0.23 -15.17
CA HIS A 90 -8.02 0.73 -15.06
C HIS A 90 -6.66 0.06 -14.80
N ARG A 91 -6.58 -1.27 -14.81
CA ARG A 91 -5.35 -2.00 -14.44
C ARG A 91 -4.21 -1.90 -15.44
N LYS A 92 -4.49 -1.57 -16.69
CA LYS A 92 -3.49 -1.55 -17.77
C LYS A 92 -2.73 -0.23 -17.89
N GLY A 93 -3.13 0.82 -17.18
CA GLY A 93 -2.57 2.15 -17.32
C GLY A 93 -1.43 2.51 -16.37
N GLY A 94 -0.93 1.56 -15.57
CA GLY A 94 0.14 1.83 -14.61
C GLY A 94 -0.31 2.54 -13.33
N LEU A 95 -1.60 2.61 -13.07
CA LEU A 95 -2.15 3.33 -11.90
C LEU A 95 -1.67 2.74 -10.58
N GLY A 96 -1.55 1.40 -10.49
CA GLY A 96 -1.01 0.74 -9.29
C GLY A 96 0.39 1.24 -8.95
N GLY A 97 1.25 1.35 -9.95
CA GLY A 97 2.60 1.88 -9.79
C GLY A 97 2.60 3.36 -9.37
N ASP A 98 1.70 4.15 -9.92
CA ASP A 98 1.57 5.56 -9.55
C ASP A 98 1.14 5.72 -8.09
N LEU A 99 0.25 4.86 -7.61
CA LEU A 99 -0.17 4.83 -6.21
C LEU A 99 0.98 4.43 -5.28
N VAL A 100 1.77 3.43 -5.65
CA VAL A 100 2.97 3.04 -4.89
C VAL A 100 3.97 4.20 -4.84
N ALA A 101 4.26 4.81 -5.96
CA ALA A 101 5.20 5.93 -6.04
C ALA A 101 4.75 7.11 -5.17
N ALA A 102 3.46 7.43 -5.17
CA ALA A 102 2.91 8.49 -4.32
C ALA A 102 3.04 8.17 -2.83
N CYS A 103 2.82 6.91 -2.43
CA CYS A 103 3.01 6.47 -1.06
C CYS A 103 4.47 6.53 -0.63
N VAL A 104 5.38 6.09 -1.49
CA VAL A 104 6.83 6.13 -1.23
C VAL A 104 7.29 7.58 -1.03
N GLU A 105 6.86 8.48 -1.89
CA GLU A 105 7.17 9.91 -1.76
C GLU A 105 6.65 10.47 -0.42
N ALA A 106 5.41 10.15 -0.06
CA ALA A 106 4.84 10.59 1.21
C ALA A 106 5.61 10.04 2.42
N ALA A 107 6.00 8.78 2.37
CA ALA A 107 6.76 8.15 3.46
C ALA A 107 8.14 8.78 3.64
N THR A 108 8.79 9.24 2.57
CA THR A 108 10.09 9.93 2.67
C THR A 108 10.00 11.28 3.39
N GLN A 109 8.81 11.84 3.50
CA GLN A 109 8.56 13.09 4.24
C GLN A 109 8.28 12.85 5.72
N GLU A 110 8.12 11.61 6.15
CA GLU A 110 7.82 11.24 7.53
C GLU A 110 9.07 10.80 8.29
N THR A 111 8.99 10.84 9.62
CA THR A 111 10.07 10.40 10.51
C THR A 111 9.91 8.90 10.79
N VAL A 112 10.09 8.07 9.78
CA VAL A 112 9.99 6.61 9.88
C VAL A 112 11.25 5.95 9.32
N GLY A 113 11.54 4.75 9.80
CA GLY A 113 12.68 3.97 9.30
C GLY A 113 12.49 3.52 7.87
N GLY A 114 11.28 3.21 7.48
CA GLY A 114 10.99 2.76 6.13
C GLY A 114 9.56 2.27 5.94
N VAL A 115 9.35 1.65 4.79
CA VAL A 115 8.06 1.10 4.37
C VAL A 115 8.17 -0.41 4.24
N LEU A 116 7.28 -1.14 4.92
CA LEU A 116 7.17 -2.58 4.83
C LEU A 116 5.95 -2.96 3.97
N LEU A 117 6.07 -4.00 3.18
CA LEU A 117 4.93 -4.60 2.49
C LEU A 117 5.12 -6.10 2.29
N VAL A 118 4.03 -6.76 1.93
CA VAL A 118 4.03 -8.15 1.45
C VAL A 118 3.53 -8.11 0.00
N GLY A 119 4.37 -8.49 -0.94
CA GLY A 119 4.03 -8.38 -2.36
C GLY A 119 4.93 -9.17 -3.27
N ASP A 120 4.84 -8.88 -4.56
CA ASP A 120 5.60 -9.55 -5.61
C ASP A 120 6.99 -8.89 -5.75
N PRO A 121 8.09 -9.59 -5.43
CA PRO A 121 9.42 -8.97 -5.44
C PRO A 121 9.81 -8.32 -6.77
N PRO A 122 9.66 -8.95 -7.94
CA PRO A 122 10.02 -8.29 -9.21
C PRO A 122 9.27 -6.98 -9.44
N TYR A 123 8.02 -6.91 -9.01
CA TYR A 123 7.22 -5.70 -9.16
C TYR A 123 7.72 -4.58 -8.25
N PHE A 124 7.94 -4.88 -6.96
CA PHE A 124 8.28 -3.86 -5.96
C PHE A 124 9.75 -3.46 -5.96
N GLU A 125 10.65 -4.29 -6.48
CA GLU A 125 12.06 -3.92 -6.66
C GLU A 125 12.21 -2.66 -7.51
N ARG A 126 11.31 -2.41 -8.45
CA ARG A 126 11.30 -1.20 -9.29
C ARG A 126 11.22 0.09 -8.49
N PHE A 127 10.63 0.04 -7.30
CA PHE A 127 10.44 1.21 -6.43
C PHE A 127 11.52 1.32 -5.36
N GLY A 128 12.49 0.43 -5.35
CA GLY A 128 13.58 0.43 -4.37
C GLY A 128 13.35 -0.50 -3.18
N PHE A 129 12.28 -1.28 -3.18
CA PHE A 129 12.05 -2.28 -2.14
C PHE A 129 13.05 -3.43 -2.26
N GLN A 130 13.50 -3.94 -1.12
CA GLN A 130 14.42 -5.07 -1.03
C GLN A 130 13.86 -6.12 -0.07
N PRO A 131 14.30 -7.38 -0.18
CA PRO A 131 13.82 -8.44 0.71
C PRO A 131 14.08 -8.13 2.18
N ALA A 132 13.11 -8.44 3.03
CA ALA A 132 13.18 -8.27 4.48
C ALA A 132 12.67 -9.53 5.19
N PRO A 133 13.34 -10.69 5.01
CA PRO A 133 12.84 -11.96 5.52
C PRO A 133 12.84 -12.08 7.05
N ASP A 134 13.59 -11.20 7.73
CA ASP A 134 13.70 -11.19 9.18
C ASP A 134 12.78 -10.16 9.86
N ALA A 135 11.99 -9.45 9.10
CA ALA A 135 10.84 -8.70 9.60
C ALA A 135 9.70 -9.72 9.79
N ARG A 136 9.44 -10.08 11.05
CA ARG A 136 8.54 -11.20 11.36
C ARG A 136 7.11 -10.73 11.60
N LEU A 137 6.23 -11.04 10.66
CA LEU A 137 4.80 -10.77 10.81
C LEU A 137 4.19 -11.71 11.86
N PRO A 138 3.09 -11.29 12.53
CA PRO A 138 2.46 -12.05 13.63
C PRO A 138 1.56 -13.19 13.14
N GLY A 139 1.95 -13.91 12.11
CA GLY A 139 1.19 -15.03 11.56
C GLY A 139 1.81 -15.55 10.27
N PRO A 140 1.14 -16.51 9.61
CA PRO A 140 1.66 -17.10 8.37
C PRO A 140 1.84 -16.08 7.26
N VAL A 141 2.99 -16.11 6.61
CA VAL A 141 3.33 -15.28 5.46
C VAL A 141 4.42 -15.96 4.65
N ASP A 142 4.43 -15.77 3.35
CA ASP A 142 5.57 -16.15 2.53
C ASP A 142 6.69 -15.13 2.76
N ARG A 143 7.73 -15.52 3.48
CA ARG A 143 8.83 -14.64 3.88
C ARG A 143 9.57 -14.03 2.68
N ARG A 144 9.54 -14.70 1.53
CA ARG A 144 10.16 -14.18 0.30
C ARG A 144 9.44 -12.95 -0.24
N ARG A 145 8.19 -12.75 0.16
CA ARG A 145 7.35 -11.62 -0.27
C ARG A 145 7.38 -10.44 0.69
N VAL A 146 8.05 -10.57 1.84
CA VAL A 146 8.18 -9.48 2.80
C VAL A 146 9.31 -8.58 2.31
N MET A 147 9.00 -7.29 2.10
CA MET A 147 9.90 -6.34 1.48
C MET A 147 9.96 -5.02 2.25
N TRP A 148 11.09 -4.36 2.16
CA TRP A 148 11.38 -3.11 2.85
C TRP A 148 11.94 -2.06 1.91
N LEU A 149 11.41 -0.84 2.02
CA LEU A 149 12.01 0.35 1.41
C LEU A 149 12.70 1.16 2.51
N PRO A 150 14.04 1.30 2.48
CA PRO A 150 14.73 2.14 3.47
C PRO A 150 14.37 3.61 3.29
N VAL A 151 14.03 4.28 4.39
CA VAL A 151 13.90 5.75 4.45
C VAL A 151 14.98 6.28 5.38
N MET A 152 14.91 5.97 6.67
CA MET A 152 15.91 6.38 7.66
C MET A 152 16.69 5.21 8.25
N ALA A 153 16.25 3.97 8.01
CA ALA A 153 16.86 2.77 8.57
C ALA A 153 17.09 1.72 7.49
N PRO A 154 18.17 0.92 7.59
CA PRO A 154 18.38 -0.25 6.74
C PRO A 154 17.33 -1.33 7.03
N VAL A 155 17.40 -2.44 6.29
CA VAL A 155 16.48 -3.56 6.47
C VAL A 155 16.44 -3.99 7.94
N PRO A 156 15.29 -3.90 8.61
CA PRO A 156 15.18 -4.19 10.03
C PRO A 156 14.97 -5.69 10.29
N THR A 157 15.23 -6.07 11.53
CA THR A 157 14.93 -7.42 12.03
C THR A 157 14.05 -7.30 13.27
N GLY A 158 13.16 -8.28 13.46
CA GLY A 158 12.33 -8.32 14.64
C GLY A 158 10.84 -8.45 14.34
N PRO A 159 10.02 -8.50 15.39
CA PRO A 159 8.58 -8.65 15.22
C PRO A 159 7.94 -7.39 14.64
N VAL A 160 6.99 -7.61 13.73
CA VAL A 160 6.14 -6.54 13.18
C VAL A 160 4.94 -6.39 14.10
N LYS A 161 4.71 -5.19 14.59
CA LYS A 161 3.60 -4.87 15.49
C LYS A 161 2.82 -3.66 14.97
N ALA A 162 1.50 -3.75 15.07
CA ALA A 162 0.63 -2.61 14.78
C ALA A 162 0.76 -1.55 15.87
N VAL A 163 0.67 -0.29 15.47
CA VAL A 163 0.59 0.86 16.38
C VAL A 163 -0.80 1.48 16.25
N ALA A 164 -1.55 1.48 17.33
CA ALA A 164 -2.91 2.01 17.36
C ALA A 164 -2.95 3.56 17.24
#